data_9ae69e1b35da3b2b0b2a87e695ca3b64
#
_entry.id   9ae69e1b35da3b2b0b2a87e695ca3b64
#
_cell.length_a   1.000
_cell.length_b   1.000
_cell.length_c   1.000
_cell.angle_alpha   90.00
_cell.angle_beta   90.00
_cell.angle_gamma   90.00
#
_symmetry.space_group_name_H-M   'P 1'
#
loop_
_entity.id
_entity.type
_entity.pdbx_description
1 polymer ?
#
loop_
_entity_poly.entity_id
_entity_poly.type
_entity_poly.pdbx_seq_one_letter_code
_entity_poly.pdbx_strand_id
1 'polypeptide(L)'
;MAIIKKFRIKSYKKLDTIIEFENVSLSYGNRLILDNINFKVNKNSIHGMLGPNGAGKSTIFNLITGLIKPKSGTIRIFGEEVNNYPVYTRTKKFKTGYCPQYGGFFSDLTLHDNLKAISEIVIDNKNYRTEKINNLITKFEFENLKDIKAKFLSGGQKKRLVIALALLSDPKVLLLDEVYAALDVLTIKMLQETIVNLQQENQITTCICDHQARDLLATCDVAMILNNGKIIAEGSPSDLVNNIEAKSAYFGDSFSIK
;
A
#
# COMPACT_ATOMS: atom_id res chain seq x y z
N MET A 1 -14.99 -17.20 5.30
CA MET A 1 -14.92 -16.94 3.84
C MET A 1 -16.19 -16.33 3.23
N ALA A 2 -17.36 -16.48 3.83
CA ALA A 2 -18.64 -15.97 3.29
C ALA A 2 -18.91 -14.47 3.52
N ILE A 3 -18.26 -13.82 4.47
CA ILE A 3 -18.55 -12.43 4.86
C ILE A 3 -17.91 -11.42 3.91
N ILE A 4 -16.73 -11.71 3.36
CA ILE A 4 -16.00 -10.79 2.47
C ILE A 4 -16.66 -10.71 1.07
N LYS A 5 -17.34 -11.77 0.61
CA LYS A 5 -17.98 -11.81 -0.71
C LYS A 5 -19.29 -11.02 -0.84
N LYS A 6 -19.95 -10.61 0.25
CA LYS A 6 -21.32 -10.06 0.23
C LYS A 6 -21.42 -8.55 -0.06
N PHE A 7 -20.30 -7.80 -0.16
CA PHE A 7 -20.31 -6.35 -0.29
C PHE A 7 -19.73 -5.80 -1.61
N ARG A 8 -19.43 -6.64 -2.61
CA ARG A 8 -18.69 -6.22 -3.82
C ARG A 8 -19.50 -6.06 -5.10
N ILE A 9 -20.75 -5.63 -5.05
CA ILE A 9 -21.47 -5.24 -6.27
C ILE A 9 -21.75 -3.74 -6.21
N LYS A 10 -20.79 -2.91 -6.65
CA LYS A 10 -21.06 -1.54 -7.07
C LYS A 10 -20.72 -1.39 -8.55
N SER A 11 -21.72 -0.96 -9.32
CA SER A 11 -21.58 -0.55 -10.71
C SER A 11 -20.44 0.46 -10.85
N TYR A 12 -19.47 0.17 -11.70
CA TYR A 12 -18.36 1.07 -12.04
C TYR A 12 -18.94 2.30 -12.78
N LYS A 13 -19.31 3.37 -12.04
CA LYS A 13 -19.35 4.72 -12.59
C LYS A 13 -17.91 5.09 -12.96
N LYS A 14 -17.75 5.91 -14.03
CA LYS A 14 -16.49 6.47 -14.53
C LYS A 14 -15.52 6.70 -13.37
N LEU A 15 -14.52 5.84 -13.24
CA LEU A 15 -13.60 5.81 -12.09
C LEU A 15 -12.59 6.93 -12.28
N ASP A 16 -12.54 7.88 -11.34
CA ASP A 16 -11.52 8.93 -11.35
C ASP A 16 -10.15 8.29 -11.05
N THR A 17 -9.22 8.45 -11.97
CA THR A 17 -7.83 8.00 -11.79
C THR A 17 -7.14 8.86 -10.74
N ILE A 18 -6.52 8.21 -9.75
CA ILE A 18 -5.79 8.91 -8.69
C ILE A 18 -4.27 8.84 -8.87
N ILE A 19 -3.75 7.71 -9.40
CA ILE A 19 -2.35 7.55 -9.80
C ILE A 19 -2.32 7.07 -11.24
N GLU A 20 -1.43 7.66 -12.05
CA GLU A 20 -1.22 7.27 -13.43
C GLU A 20 0.28 7.23 -13.73
N PHE A 21 0.70 6.14 -14.34
CA PHE A 21 2.03 5.97 -14.93
C PHE A 21 1.89 5.92 -16.45
N GLU A 22 2.65 6.75 -17.14
CA GLU A 22 2.64 6.83 -18.60
C GLU A 22 4.06 6.72 -19.12
N ASN A 23 4.38 5.59 -19.78
CA ASN A 23 5.66 5.25 -20.38
C ASN A 23 6.86 5.40 -19.42
N VAL A 24 6.67 5.04 -18.14
CA VAL A 24 7.67 5.24 -17.09
C VAL A 24 8.76 4.19 -17.18
N SER A 25 10.01 4.62 -17.33
CA SER A 25 11.19 3.75 -17.29
C SER A 25 12.21 4.24 -16.29
N LEU A 26 12.96 3.29 -15.71
CA LEU A 26 14.03 3.55 -14.74
C LEU A 26 15.20 2.60 -14.94
N SER A 27 16.42 3.12 -14.88
CA SER A 27 17.65 2.33 -14.89
C SER A 27 18.62 2.83 -13.83
N TYR A 28 19.43 1.93 -13.28
CA TYR A 28 20.61 2.26 -12.49
C TYR A 28 21.87 1.85 -13.29
N GLY A 29 22.62 2.83 -13.75
CA GLY A 29 23.68 2.58 -14.72
C GLY A 29 23.11 1.90 -15.97
N ASN A 30 23.67 0.76 -16.34
CA ASN A 30 23.22 -0.04 -17.48
C ASN A 30 22.10 -1.04 -17.14
N ARG A 31 21.71 -1.17 -15.86
CA ARG A 31 20.68 -2.11 -15.44
C ARG A 31 19.31 -1.46 -15.54
N LEU A 32 18.50 -1.93 -16.46
CA LEU A 32 17.09 -1.57 -16.56
C LEU A 32 16.31 -2.21 -15.41
N ILE A 33 15.55 -1.39 -14.68
CA ILE A 33 14.74 -1.83 -13.52
C ILE A 33 13.26 -1.83 -13.87
N LEU A 34 12.80 -0.76 -14.56
CA LEU A 34 11.43 -0.63 -15.06
C LEU A 34 11.48 -0.24 -16.52
N ASP A 35 10.71 -0.93 -17.34
CA ASP A 35 10.67 -0.78 -18.79
C ASP A 35 9.26 -0.43 -19.25
N ASN A 36 9.06 0.84 -19.63
CA ASN A 36 7.82 1.33 -20.22
C ASN A 36 6.57 0.98 -19.43
N ILE A 37 6.58 1.26 -18.12
CA ILE A 37 5.47 0.96 -17.20
C ILE A 37 4.30 1.91 -17.47
N ASN A 38 3.13 1.31 -17.70
CA ASN A 38 1.86 1.99 -17.92
C ASN A 38 0.78 1.34 -17.06
N PHE A 39 0.16 2.07 -16.15
CA PHE A 39 -1.01 1.62 -15.38
C PHE A 39 -1.74 2.80 -14.74
N LYS A 40 -2.97 2.53 -14.28
CA LYS A 40 -3.81 3.51 -13.58
C LYS A 40 -4.37 2.90 -12.30
N VAL A 41 -4.33 3.66 -11.22
CA VAL A 41 -5.01 3.33 -9.96
C VAL A 41 -6.24 4.21 -9.85
N ASN A 42 -7.39 3.58 -9.64
CA ASN A 42 -8.65 4.29 -9.50
C ASN A 42 -8.90 4.70 -8.04
N LYS A 43 -9.59 5.82 -7.87
CA LYS A 43 -9.98 6.32 -6.55
C LYS A 43 -10.85 5.31 -5.82
N ASN A 44 -10.65 5.21 -4.51
CA ASN A 44 -11.41 4.31 -3.62
C ASN A 44 -11.32 2.83 -4.02
N SER A 45 -10.18 2.41 -4.56
CA SER A 45 -9.89 1.01 -4.86
C SER A 45 -8.68 0.51 -4.06
N ILE A 46 -8.61 -0.81 -3.91
CA ILE A 46 -7.42 -1.50 -3.41
C ILE A 46 -6.73 -2.13 -4.61
N HIS A 47 -5.54 -1.64 -4.94
CA HIS A 47 -4.75 -2.07 -6.10
C HIS A 47 -3.56 -2.91 -5.65
N GLY A 48 -3.51 -4.16 -6.10
CA GLY A 48 -2.45 -5.12 -5.76
C GLY A 48 -1.30 -5.08 -6.78
N MET A 49 -0.06 -5.26 -6.30
CA MET A 49 1.14 -5.45 -7.14
C MET A 49 1.82 -6.75 -6.76
N LEU A 50 1.77 -7.74 -7.63
CA LEU A 50 2.42 -9.04 -7.48
C LEU A 50 3.68 -9.12 -8.34
N GLY A 51 4.53 -10.07 -8.05
CA GLY A 51 5.73 -10.36 -8.82
C GLY A 51 6.86 -10.90 -7.95
N PRO A 52 7.87 -11.54 -8.56
CA PRO A 52 9.03 -12.05 -7.84
C PRO A 52 9.83 -10.93 -7.17
N ASN A 53 10.76 -11.32 -6.27
CA ASN A 53 11.70 -10.38 -5.69
C ASN A 53 12.58 -9.77 -6.78
N GLY A 54 12.78 -8.45 -6.71
CA GLY A 54 13.54 -7.73 -7.74
C GLY A 54 12.77 -7.36 -9.00
N ALA A 55 11.47 -7.68 -9.11
CA ALA A 55 10.65 -7.33 -10.28
C ALA A 55 10.40 -5.82 -10.45
N GLY A 56 10.64 -4.99 -9.41
CA GLY A 56 10.45 -3.55 -9.48
C GLY A 56 9.28 -3.01 -8.64
N LYS A 57 8.61 -3.83 -7.83
CA LYS A 57 7.45 -3.42 -7.02
C LYS A 57 7.73 -2.25 -6.08
N SER A 58 8.69 -2.39 -5.16
CA SER A 58 9.08 -1.31 -4.24
C SER A 58 9.68 -0.10 -4.98
N THR A 59 10.24 -0.32 -6.18
CA THR A 59 10.71 0.75 -7.05
C THR A 59 9.55 1.62 -7.54
N ILE A 60 8.41 1.03 -7.90
CA ILE A 60 7.19 1.77 -8.25
C ILE A 60 6.72 2.60 -7.05
N PHE A 61 6.71 2.06 -5.83
CA PHE A 61 6.37 2.82 -4.63
C PHE A 61 7.34 3.97 -4.37
N ASN A 62 8.64 3.76 -4.55
CA ASN A 62 9.65 4.81 -4.45
C ASN A 62 9.46 5.92 -5.50
N LEU A 63 8.98 5.58 -6.69
CA LEU A 63 8.59 6.55 -7.72
C LEU A 63 7.32 7.32 -7.34
N ILE A 64 6.29 6.66 -6.78
CA ILE A 64 5.06 7.32 -6.32
C ILE A 64 5.36 8.25 -5.14
N THR A 65 6.17 7.83 -4.17
CA THR A 65 6.55 8.64 -3.01
C THR A 65 7.50 9.80 -3.37
N GLY A 66 8.23 9.69 -4.49
CA GLY A 66 9.24 10.68 -4.91
C GLY A 66 10.60 10.49 -4.25
N LEU A 67 10.85 9.33 -3.62
CA LEU A 67 12.18 8.94 -3.13
C LEU A 67 13.19 8.81 -4.29
N ILE A 68 12.70 8.41 -5.46
CA ILE A 68 13.47 8.35 -6.70
C ILE A 68 12.69 9.02 -7.84
N LYS A 69 13.40 9.46 -8.87
CA LYS A 69 12.82 10.05 -10.08
C LYS A 69 12.87 9.05 -11.23
N PRO A 70 11.85 9.02 -12.11
CA PRO A 70 11.90 8.22 -13.32
C PRO A 70 13.00 8.75 -14.28
N LYS A 71 13.55 7.89 -15.12
CA LYS A 71 14.49 8.27 -16.19
C LYS A 71 13.72 8.86 -17.38
N SER A 72 12.54 8.31 -17.66
CA SER A 72 11.62 8.78 -18.69
C SER A 72 10.18 8.49 -18.31
N GLY A 73 9.22 9.08 -19.02
CA GLY A 73 7.79 8.94 -18.78
C GLY A 73 7.26 9.90 -17.72
N THR A 74 5.98 9.84 -17.46
CA THR A 74 5.26 10.78 -16.60
C THR A 74 4.49 10.03 -15.52
N ILE A 75 4.59 10.53 -14.29
CA ILE A 75 3.78 10.05 -13.14
C ILE A 75 2.84 11.18 -12.75
N ARG A 76 1.54 10.88 -12.67
CA ARG A 76 0.53 11.82 -12.18
C ARG A 76 -0.14 11.31 -10.91
N ILE A 77 -0.41 12.23 -9.99
CA ILE A 77 -1.24 11.97 -8.80
C ILE A 77 -2.34 13.03 -8.80
N PHE A 78 -3.61 12.59 -8.73
CA PHE A 78 -4.79 13.46 -8.90
C PHE A 78 -4.74 14.29 -10.21
N GLY A 79 -4.21 13.70 -11.29
CA GLY A 79 -4.09 14.34 -12.61
C GLY A 79 -2.91 15.31 -12.74
N GLU A 80 -2.19 15.64 -11.66
CA GLU A 80 -1.04 16.55 -11.69
C GLU A 80 0.28 15.75 -11.82
N GLU A 81 1.17 16.18 -12.72
CA GLU A 81 2.48 15.57 -12.88
C GLU A 81 3.35 15.82 -11.65
N VAL A 82 3.92 14.71 -11.11
CA VAL A 82 4.66 14.76 -9.84
C VAL A 82 6.15 14.44 -9.96
N ASN A 83 6.68 14.23 -11.16
CA ASN A 83 8.07 13.82 -11.37
C ASN A 83 9.10 14.68 -10.63
N ASN A 84 8.86 15.98 -10.53
CA ASN A 84 9.74 16.95 -9.88
C ASN A 84 9.35 17.29 -8.43
N TYR A 85 8.24 16.78 -7.92
CA TYR A 85 7.85 17.04 -6.54
C TYR A 85 8.63 16.15 -5.57
N PRO A 86 9.26 16.73 -4.53
CA PRO A 86 9.94 15.96 -3.48
C PRO A 86 8.94 15.25 -2.56
N VAL A 87 9.45 14.29 -1.79
CA VAL A 87 8.66 13.42 -0.88
C VAL A 87 7.71 14.23 0.01
N TYR A 88 8.21 15.28 0.68
CA TYR A 88 7.39 16.08 1.59
C TYR A 88 6.21 16.77 0.92
N THR A 89 6.37 17.20 -0.34
CA THR A 89 5.28 17.80 -1.13
C THR A 89 4.24 16.74 -1.47
N ARG A 90 4.68 15.54 -1.86
CA ARG A 90 3.76 14.45 -2.19
C ARG A 90 2.97 14.00 -0.97
N THR A 91 3.61 13.90 0.18
CA THR A 91 2.93 13.57 1.45
C THR A 91 1.95 14.66 1.86
N LYS A 92 2.35 15.94 1.83
CA LYS A 92 1.54 17.05 2.34
C LYS A 92 0.45 17.48 1.35
N LYS A 93 0.79 17.68 0.06
CA LYS A 93 -0.15 18.17 -0.97
C LYS A 93 -1.06 17.07 -1.50
N PHE A 94 -0.49 15.90 -1.83
CA PHE A 94 -1.24 14.80 -2.43
C PHE A 94 -1.70 13.75 -1.40
N LYS A 95 -1.44 13.99 -0.12
CA LYS A 95 -1.92 13.11 0.95
C LYS A 95 -1.54 11.64 0.71
N THR A 96 -0.27 11.40 0.37
CA THR A 96 0.26 10.05 0.22
C THR A 96 0.88 9.57 1.53
N GLY A 97 0.41 8.44 2.05
CA GLY A 97 1.01 7.71 3.17
C GLY A 97 1.80 6.51 2.66
N TYR A 98 2.89 6.16 3.32
CA TYR A 98 3.73 5.02 2.94
C TYR A 98 4.11 4.19 4.17
N CYS A 99 3.85 2.90 4.07
CA CYS A 99 4.26 1.88 5.04
C CYS A 99 5.37 1.03 4.41
N PRO A 100 6.64 1.23 4.78
CA PRO A 100 7.74 0.47 4.22
C PRO A 100 7.75 -0.98 4.72
N GLN A 101 8.44 -1.84 3.98
CA GLN A 101 8.64 -3.25 4.33
C GLN A 101 9.26 -3.41 5.73
N TYR A 102 10.27 -2.59 6.04
CA TYR A 102 10.99 -2.59 7.30
C TYR A 102 11.02 -1.20 7.93
N GLY A 103 11.01 -1.14 9.26
CA GLY A 103 11.11 0.11 10.01
C GLY A 103 9.81 0.93 9.95
N GLY A 104 9.95 2.25 9.74
CA GLY A 104 8.83 3.19 9.74
C GLY A 104 8.37 3.62 11.13
N PHE A 105 9.13 3.28 12.20
CA PHE A 105 8.88 3.66 13.59
C PHE A 105 10.19 3.82 14.37
N PHE A 106 10.14 4.49 15.51
CA PHE A 106 11.26 4.64 16.43
C PHE A 106 11.28 3.46 17.41
N SER A 107 12.28 2.60 17.29
CA SER A 107 12.37 1.33 18.01
C SER A 107 12.42 1.46 19.54
N ASP A 108 13.08 2.51 20.04
CA ASP A 108 13.27 2.74 21.49
C ASP A 108 12.17 3.59 22.14
N LEU A 109 11.27 4.18 21.35
CA LEU A 109 10.08 4.84 21.87
C LEU A 109 8.97 3.81 22.12
N THR A 110 8.06 4.14 23.05
CA THR A 110 6.84 3.36 23.24
C THR A 110 5.93 3.47 21.99
N LEU A 111 4.94 2.58 21.87
CA LEU A 111 3.93 2.69 20.84
C LEU A 111 3.24 4.05 20.87
N HIS A 112 2.81 4.51 22.04
CA HIS A 112 2.18 5.81 22.23
C HIS A 112 3.12 6.96 21.86
N ASP A 113 4.38 6.91 22.27
CA ASP A 113 5.35 7.98 21.96
C ASP A 113 5.67 8.03 20.46
N ASN A 114 5.65 6.89 19.75
CA ASN A 114 5.73 6.86 18.29
C ASN A 114 4.57 7.64 17.65
N LEU A 115 3.32 7.36 18.06
CA LEU A 115 2.14 8.07 17.57
C LEU A 115 2.24 9.57 17.89
N LYS A 116 2.65 9.91 19.10
CA LYS A 116 2.82 11.31 19.55
C LYS A 116 3.88 12.03 18.71
N ALA A 117 5.07 11.48 18.57
CA ALA A 117 6.18 12.10 17.83
C ALA A 117 5.81 12.40 16.38
N ILE A 118 5.23 11.43 15.66
CA ILE A 118 4.81 11.65 14.27
C ILE A 118 3.63 12.62 14.19
N SER A 119 2.67 12.54 15.11
CA SER A 119 1.53 13.47 15.11
C SER A 119 1.93 14.92 15.31
N GLU A 120 2.99 15.18 16.09
CA GLU A 120 3.54 16.53 16.30
C GLU A 120 4.14 17.14 15.02
N ILE A 121 4.60 16.29 14.10
CA ILE A 121 5.14 16.72 12.80
C ILE A 121 4.03 16.98 11.77
N VAL A 122 2.95 16.18 11.80
CA VAL A 122 1.95 16.18 10.71
C VAL A 122 0.64 16.86 11.07
N ILE A 123 0.37 17.13 12.37
CA ILE A 123 -0.87 17.73 12.87
C ILE A 123 -0.55 18.96 13.73
N ASP A 124 -0.91 20.14 13.27
CA ASP A 124 -0.65 21.39 13.99
C ASP A 124 -1.56 21.56 15.23
N ASN A 125 -2.84 21.20 15.11
CA ASN A 125 -3.83 21.38 16.19
C ASN A 125 -3.68 20.31 17.28
N LYS A 126 -3.34 20.75 18.50
CA LYS A 126 -3.08 19.88 19.66
C LYS A 126 -4.28 19.01 20.06
N ASN A 127 -5.49 19.59 20.04
CA ASN A 127 -6.71 18.86 20.45
C ASN A 127 -7.04 17.75 19.43
N TYR A 128 -7.00 18.10 18.13
CA TYR A 128 -7.19 17.13 17.06
C TYR A 128 -6.13 16.02 17.09
N ARG A 129 -4.88 16.36 17.42
CA ARG A 129 -3.79 15.40 17.59
C ARG A 129 -4.09 14.36 18.65
N THR A 130 -4.53 14.81 19.84
CA THR A 130 -4.89 13.92 20.96
C THR A 130 -6.06 13.02 20.60
N GLU A 131 -7.11 13.59 20.01
CA GLU A 131 -8.28 12.84 19.54
C GLU A 131 -7.86 11.78 18.50
N LYS A 132 -7.05 12.16 17.51
CA LYS A 132 -6.59 11.26 16.45
C LYS A 132 -5.76 10.09 17.00
N ILE A 133 -4.86 10.35 17.95
CA ILE A 133 -4.06 9.31 18.62
C ILE A 133 -4.99 8.33 19.35
N ASN A 134 -5.94 8.82 20.15
CA ASN A 134 -6.88 7.97 20.90
C ASN A 134 -7.72 7.11 19.94
N ASN A 135 -8.23 7.70 18.87
CA ASN A 135 -9.00 6.97 17.84
C ASN A 135 -8.16 5.87 17.17
N LEU A 136 -6.87 6.11 16.90
CA LEU A 136 -5.98 5.09 16.35
C LEU A 136 -5.64 4.01 17.36
N ILE A 137 -5.45 4.34 18.64
CA ILE A 137 -5.24 3.37 19.71
C ILE A 137 -6.41 2.40 19.77
N THR A 138 -7.65 2.90 19.78
CA THR A 138 -8.85 2.08 19.80
C THR A 138 -9.03 1.29 18.49
N LYS A 139 -8.88 1.94 17.34
CA LYS A 139 -9.07 1.28 16.03
C LYS A 139 -8.11 0.11 15.80
N PHE A 140 -6.89 0.19 16.35
CA PHE A 140 -5.87 -0.84 16.19
C PHE A 140 -5.68 -1.73 17.43
N GLU A 141 -6.55 -1.60 18.44
CA GLU A 141 -6.51 -2.38 19.69
C GLU A 141 -5.14 -2.27 20.39
N PHE A 142 -4.68 -1.04 20.60
CA PHE A 142 -3.37 -0.76 21.20
C PHE A 142 -3.42 -0.41 22.69
N GLU A 143 -4.58 -0.48 23.34
CA GLU A 143 -4.77 -0.08 24.75
C GLU A 143 -3.75 -0.73 25.69
N ASN A 144 -3.54 -2.04 25.53
CA ASN A 144 -2.59 -2.82 26.36
C ASN A 144 -1.14 -2.77 25.85
N LEU A 145 -0.89 -2.11 24.72
CA LEU A 145 0.42 -2.06 24.05
C LEU A 145 1.05 -0.67 24.08
N LYS A 146 0.28 0.37 24.46
CA LYS A 146 0.66 1.79 24.34
C LYS A 146 1.97 2.14 25.03
N ASP A 147 2.28 1.50 26.17
CA ASP A 147 3.45 1.76 27.00
C ASP A 147 4.64 0.81 26.68
N ILE A 148 4.45 -0.12 25.73
CA ILE A 148 5.49 -1.04 25.28
C ILE A 148 6.37 -0.38 24.23
N LYS A 149 7.71 -0.47 24.39
CA LYS A 149 8.65 0.00 23.38
C LYS A 149 8.47 -0.77 22.07
N ALA A 150 8.47 -0.05 20.94
CA ALA A 150 8.16 -0.62 19.64
C ALA A 150 9.07 -1.79 19.23
N LYS A 151 10.33 -1.84 19.68
CA LYS A 151 11.21 -2.98 19.46
C LYS A 151 10.70 -4.30 20.03
N PHE A 152 9.91 -4.27 21.11
CA PHE A 152 9.37 -5.47 21.76
C PHE A 152 7.99 -5.91 21.22
N LEU A 153 7.39 -5.14 20.32
CA LEU A 153 6.16 -5.53 19.65
C LEU A 153 6.39 -6.74 18.73
N SER A 154 5.37 -7.59 18.58
CA SER A 154 5.38 -8.68 17.59
C SER A 154 5.42 -8.13 16.16
N GLY A 155 5.69 -8.98 15.16
CA GLY A 155 5.68 -8.59 13.75
C GLY A 155 4.37 -7.94 13.32
N GLY A 156 3.23 -8.56 13.65
CA GLY A 156 1.89 -8.04 13.35
C GLY A 156 1.58 -6.74 14.09
N GLN A 157 1.99 -6.61 15.35
CA GLN A 157 1.84 -5.36 16.11
C GLN A 157 2.67 -4.23 15.50
N LYS A 158 3.90 -4.51 15.04
CA LYS A 158 4.74 -3.53 14.31
C LYS A 158 4.09 -3.10 13.00
N LYS A 159 3.54 -4.02 12.21
CA LYS A 159 2.83 -3.68 10.96
C LYS A 159 1.61 -2.79 11.24
N ARG A 160 0.80 -3.12 12.25
CA ARG A 160 -0.32 -2.28 12.67
C ARG A 160 0.13 -0.88 13.11
N LEU A 161 1.23 -0.79 13.88
CA LEU A 161 1.79 0.51 14.29
C LEU A 161 2.20 1.36 13.08
N VAL A 162 2.90 0.78 12.10
CA VAL A 162 3.34 1.52 10.89
C VAL A 162 2.13 2.03 10.09
N ILE A 163 1.07 1.23 9.96
CA ILE A 163 -0.17 1.67 9.30
C ILE A 163 -0.82 2.81 10.10
N ALA A 164 -0.91 2.69 11.42
CA ALA A 164 -1.48 3.73 12.27
C ALA A 164 -0.68 5.05 12.16
N LEU A 165 0.66 4.98 12.11
CA LEU A 165 1.54 6.15 11.89
C LEU A 165 1.27 6.82 10.54
N ALA A 166 1.12 6.04 9.46
CA ALA A 166 0.79 6.57 8.14
C ALA A 166 -0.58 7.25 8.11
N LEU A 167 -1.56 6.77 8.89
CA LEU A 167 -2.90 7.34 8.99
C LEU A 167 -2.97 8.69 9.76
N LEU A 168 -1.95 9.06 10.51
CA LEU A 168 -1.90 10.36 11.19
C LEU A 168 -1.97 11.55 10.22
N SER A 169 -1.46 11.40 9.00
CA SER A 169 -1.48 12.46 7.98
C SER A 169 -2.79 12.56 7.18
N ASP A 170 -3.84 11.81 7.54
CA ASP A 170 -5.09 11.70 6.79
C ASP A 170 -4.87 11.42 5.29
N PRO A 171 -4.19 10.31 4.95
CA PRO A 171 -3.84 10.03 3.57
C PRO A 171 -5.08 9.78 2.71
N LYS A 172 -5.00 10.16 1.44
CA LYS A 172 -5.97 9.77 0.39
C LYS A 172 -5.46 8.58 -0.43
N VAL A 173 -4.14 8.40 -0.44
CA VAL A 173 -3.43 7.27 -1.03
C VAL A 173 -2.56 6.64 0.05
N LEU A 174 -2.69 5.34 0.24
CA LEU A 174 -1.88 4.56 1.18
C LEU A 174 -1.11 3.48 0.42
N LEU A 175 0.21 3.49 0.56
CA LEU A 175 1.11 2.54 -0.05
C LEU A 175 1.62 1.57 1.02
N LEU A 176 1.38 0.27 0.83
CA LEU A 176 1.72 -0.79 1.78
C LEU A 176 2.72 -1.76 1.13
N ASP A 177 3.97 -1.74 1.59
CA ASP A 177 5.04 -2.58 1.05
C ASP A 177 5.24 -3.82 1.92
N GLU A 178 4.98 -5.01 1.36
CA GLU A 178 5.06 -6.33 1.99
C GLU A 178 4.38 -6.39 3.37
N VAL A 179 3.11 -5.97 3.39
CA VAL A 179 2.34 -5.85 4.65
C VAL A 179 1.98 -7.20 5.25
N TYR A 180 1.87 -8.27 4.45
CA TYR A 180 1.51 -9.62 4.90
C TYR A 180 2.72 -10.50 5.22
N ALA A 181 3.93 -10.07 4.84
CA ALA A 181 5.14 -10.87 4.97
C ALA A 181 5.44 -11.27 6.42
N ALA A 182 5.74 -12.56 6.63
CA ALA A 182 6.13 -13.15 7.92
C ALA A 182 5.07 -12.99 9.05
N LEU A 183 3.78 -13.01 8.70
CA LEU A 183 2.68 -12.95 9.65
C LEU A 183 1.90 -14.26 9.69
N ASP A 184 1.26 -14.51 10.83
CA ASP A 184 0.32 -15.61 10.99
C ASP A 184 -1.03 -15.32 10.32
N VAL A 185 -1.82 -16.38 10.07
CA VAL A 185 -3.08 -16.32 9.34
C VAL A 185 -4.11 -15.38 9.98
N LEU A 186 -4.17 -15.32 11.32
CA LEU A 186 -5.13 -14.47 12.03
C LEU A 186 -4.75 -13.00 11.90
N THR A 187 -3.46 -12.70 12.03
CA THR A 187 -2.93 -11.35 11.83
C THR A 187 -3.14 -10.86 10.38
N ILE A 188 -2.94 -11.73 9.38
CA ILE A 188 -3.22 -11.41 7.98
C ILE A 188 -4.69 -11.05 7.79
N LYS A 189 -5.62 -11.87 8.30
CA LYS A 189 -7.06 -11.60 8.20
C LYS A 189 -7.45 -10.26 8.83
N MET A 190 -6.93 -9.96 10.02
CA MET A 190 -7.18 -8.68 10.69
C MET A 190 -6.67 -7.50 9.85
N LEU A 191 -5.48 -7.61 9.24
CA LEU A 191 -4.95 -6.56 8.36
C LEU A 191 -5.78 -6.42 7.08
N GLN A 192 -6.24 -7.51 6.47
CA GLN A 192 -7.14 -7.50 5.32
C GLN A 192 -8.44 -6.74 5.65
N GLU A 193 -9.08 -7.06 6.77
CA GLU A 193 -10.28 -6.36 7.25
C GLU A 193 -9.99 -4.88 7.50
N THR A 194 -8.88 -4.56 8.15
CA THR A 194 -8.45 -3.17 8.37
C THR A 194 -8.31 -2.40 7.06
N ILE A 195 -7.62 -2.97 6.07
CA ILE A 195 -7.40 -2.33 4.76
C ILE A 195 -8.72 -2.11 4.01
N VAL A 196 -9.61 -3.12 4.03
CA VAL A 196 -10.95 -3.01 3.41
C VAL A 196 -11.77 -1.92 4.11
N ASN A 197 -11.75 -1.85 5.44
CA ASN A 197 -12.46 -0.82 6.19
C ASN A 197 -11.89 0.58 5.90
N LEU A 198 -10.57 0.74 5.74
CA LEU A 198 -9.95 2.01 5.34
C LEU A 198 -10.45 2.48 3.96
N GLN A 199 -10.64 1.56 3.02
CA GLN A 199 -11.19 1.88 1.71
C GLN A 199 -12.69 2.22 1.79
N GLN A 200 -13.48 1.44 2.51
CA GLN A 200 -14.94 1.58 2.54
C GLN A 200 -15.40 2.78 3.37
N GLU A 201 -14.87 2.92 4.58
CA GLU A 201 -15.29 3.94 5.54
C GLU A 201 -14.56 5.28 5.33
N ASN A 202 -13.24 5.22 5.10
CA ASN A 202 -12.40 6.42 5.01
C ASN A 202 -12.14 6.85 3.56
N GLN A 203 -12.61 6.08 2.57
CA GLN A 203 -12.40 6.33 1.14
C GLN A 203 -10.90 6.46 0.75
N ILE A 204 -10.04 5.71 1.43
CA ILE A 204 -8.61 5.68 1.15
C ILE A 204 -8.35 4.74 -0.02
N THR A 205 -7.66 5.23 -1.04
CA THR A 205 -7.14 4.39 -2.12
C THR A 205 -5.87 3.69 -1.62
N THR A 206 -5.82 2.37 -1.69
CA THR A 206 -4.68 1.61 -1.17
C THR A 206 -3.97 0.87 -2.29
N CYS A 207 -2.63 1.01 -2.37
CA CYS A 207 -1.79 0.16 -3.20
C CYS A 207 -1.00 -0.79 -2.29
N ILE A 208 -1.03 -2.08 -2.59
CA ILE A 208 -0.35 -3.12 -1.81
C ILE A 208 0.65 -3.82 -2.71
N CYS A 209 1.93 -3.82 -2.33
CA CYS A 209 2.93 -4.73 -2.89
C CYS A 209 3.10 -5.91 -1.96
N ASP A 210 2.97 -7.13 -2.45
CA ASP A 210 3.29 -8.32 -1.68
C ASP A 210 3.65 -9.49 -2.62
N HIS A 211 4.34 -10.48 -2.09
CA HIS A 211 4.62 -11.74 -2.79
C HIS A 211 3.65 -12.84 -2.36
N GLN A 212 2.83 -12.64 -1.33
CA GLN A 212 1.80 -13.57 -0.88
C GLN A 212 0.55 -13.41 -1.75
N ALA A 213 0.57 -14.04 -2.91
CA ALA A 213 -0.44 -13.87 -3.95
C ALA A 213 -1.88 -14.12 -3.47
N ARG A 214 -2.12 -15.17 -2.67
CA ARG A 214 -3.47 -15.52 -2.18
C ARG A 214 -4.04 -14.42 -1.29
N ASP A 215 -3.25 -13.93 -0.35
CA ASP A 215 -3.68 -12.93 0.63
C ASP A 215 -3.90 -11.58 -0.03
N LEU A 216 -3.01 -11.20 -0.96
CA LEU A 216 -3.16 -9.97 -1.73
C LEU A 216 -4.39 -10.01 -2.63
N LEU A 217 -4.56 -11.07 -3.42
CA LEU A 217 -5.70 -11.21 -4.34
C LEU A 217 -7.05 -11.34 -3.60
N ALA A 218 -7.05 -11.84 -2.35
CA ALA A 218 -8.25 -11.86 -1.52
C ALA A 218 -8.68 -10.46 -1.04
N THR A 219 -7.75 -9.49 -1.06
CA THR A 219 -7.95 -8.13 -0.53
C THR A 219 -8.24 -7.11 -1.61
N CYS A 220 -7.56 -7.20 -2.77
CA CYS A 220 -7.59 -6.16 -3.80
C CYS A 220 -8.80 -6.24 -4.73
N ASP A 221 -9.15 -5.09 -5.33
CA ASP A 221 -10.17 -4.96 -6.37
C ASP A 221 -9.60 -5.25 -7.76
N VAL A 222 -8.37 -4.76 -7.98
CA VAL A 222 -7.59 -4.94 -9.20
C VAL A 222 -6.16 -5.26 -8.77
N ALA A 223 -5.48 -6.10 -9.53
CA ALA A 223 -4.05 -6.32 -9.32
C ALA A 223 -3.30 -6.38 -10.65
N MET A 224 -2.00 -6.12 -10.57
CA MET A 224 -1.07 -6.30 -11.67
C MET A 224 0.09 -7.21 -11.27
N ILE A 225 0.65 -7.89 -12.26
CA ILE A 225 1.83 -8.75 -12.08
C ILE A 225 3.01 -8.12 -12.79
N LEU A 226 4.05 -7.82 -12.01
CA LEU A 226 5.34 -7.36 -12.53
C LEU A 226 6.29 -8.55 -12.69
N ASN A 227 6.96 -8.60 -13.84
CA ASN A 227 8.05 -9.52 -14.08
C ASN A 227 9.13 -8.83 -14.91
N ASN A 228 10.40 -8.93 -14.48
CA ASN A 228 11.55 -8.32 -15.15
C ASN A 228 11.34 -6.85 -15.56
N GLY A 229 10.75 -6.06 -14.65
CA GLY A 229 10.54 -4.63 -14.86
C GLY A 229 9.38 -4.28 -15.81
N LYS A 230 8.53 -5.24 -16.20
CA LYS A 230 7.34 -5.04 -17.05
C LYS A 230 6.08 -5.50 -16.35
N ILE A 231 4.95 -4.89 -16.69
CA ILE A 231 3.62 -5.41 -16.33
C ILE A 231 3.24 -6.46 -17.38
N ILE A 232 3.07 -7.73 -16.94
CA ILE A 232 2.73 -8.83 -17.81
C ILE A 232 1.23 -9.16 -17.79
N ALA A 233 0.52 -8.81 -16.73
CA ALA A 233 -0.92 -8.97 -16.63
C ALA A 233 -1.49 -7.93 -15.66
N GLU A 234 -2.72 -7.46 -15.92
CA GLU A 234 -3.50 -6.59 -15.04
C GLU A 234 -4.97 -6.94 -15.17
N GLY A 235 -5.71 -6.92 -14.06
CA GLY A 235 -7.15 -7.20 -14.06
C GLY A 235 -7.69 -7.48 -12.68
N SER A 236 -8.95 -7.94 -12.62
CA SER A 236 -9.52 -8.44 -11.36
C SER A 236 -8.77 -9.68 -10.87
N PRO A 237 -8.85 -10.03 -9.57
CA PRO A 237 -8.28 -11.28 -9.07
C PRO A 237 -8.71 -12.52 -9.87
N SER A 238 -9.96 -12.58 -10.33
CA SER A 238 -10.47 -13.68 -11.15
C SER A 238 -9.86 -13.71 -12.54
N ASP A 239 -9.65 -12.54 -13.17
CA ASP A 239 -9.03 -12.46 -14.49
C ASP A 239 -7.57 -12.91 -14.44
N LEU A 240 -6.84 -12.46 -13.42
CA LEU A 240 -5.43 -12.81 -13.24
C LEU A 240 -5.20 -14.30 -13.02
N VAL A 241 -6.04 -14.97 -12.21
CA VAL A 241 -5.93 -16.42 -11.96
C VAL A 241 -6.19 -17.24 -13.22
N ASN A 242 -6.99 -16.72 -14.16
CA ASN A 242 -7.28 -17.38 -15.42
C ASN A 242 -6.34 -16.95 -16.56
N ASN A 243 -5.50 -15.94 -16.36
CA ASN A 243 -4.58 -15.44 -17.36
C ASN A 243 -3.41 -16.41 -17.58
N ILE A 244 -3.18 -16.83 -18.85
CA ILE A 244 -2.16 -17.81 -19.22
C ILE A 244 -0.75 -17.31 -18.92
N GLU A 245 -0.46 -16.04 -19.20
CA GLU A 245 0.84 -15.44 -18.98
C GLU A 245 1.12 -15.29 -17.48
N ALA A 246 0.13 -14.90 -16.69
CA ALA A 246 0.22 -14.84 -15.24
C ALA A 246 0.48 -16.23 -14.61
N LYS A 247 -0.17 -17.28 -15.11
CA LYS A 247 0.08 -18.66 -14.66
C LYS A 247 1.49 -19.10 -14.98
N SER A 248 1.92 -18.96 -16.21
CA SER A 248 3.24 -19.43 -16.65
C SER A 248 4.40 -18.68 -15.99
N ALA A 249 4.25 -17.36 -15.78
CA ALA A 249 5.33 -16.51 -15.27
C ALA A 249 5.38 -16.36 -13.74
N TYR A 250 4.26 -16.63 -13.04
CA TYR A 250 4.19 -16.31 -11.61
C TYR A 250 3.42 -17.31 -10.74
N PHE A 251 2.20 -17.69 -11.12
CA PHE A 251 1.35 -18.51 -10.24
C PHE A 251 1.63 -20.01 -10.29
N GLY A 252 2.02 -20.55 -11.45
CA GLY A 252 1.99 -21.99 -11.74
C GLY A 252 0.56 -22.50 -12.02
N ASP A 253 0.47 -23.68 -12.67
CA ASP A 253 -0.79 -24.21 -13.19
C ASP A 253 -1.81 -24.59 -12.10
N SER A 254 -1.35 -24.96 -10.91
CA SER A 254 -2.19 -25.40 -9.77
C SER A 254 -2.72 -24.29 -8.88
N PHE A 255 -2.42 -23.01 -9.16
CA PHE A 255 -2.79 -21.90 -8.30
C PHE A 255 -4.30 -21.63 -8.35
N SER A 256 -4.92 -21.49 -7.18
CA SER A 256 -6.33 -21.09 -7.00
C SER A 256 -6.49 -20.15 -5.80
N ILE A 257 -7.48 -19.26 -5.85
CA ILE A 257 -7.86 -18.34 -4.76
C ILE A 257 -8.94 -18.96 -3.86
N LYS A 258 -8.99 -20.29 -3.73
CA LYS A 258 -9.99 -20.97 -2.89
C LYS A 258 -9.63 -20.86 -1.41
#